data_55e4959aa995efc9476afaa7ef753408
#
_entry.id   55e4959aa995efc9476afaa7ef753408
#
_cell.length_a   1.000
_cell.length_b   1.000
_cell.length_c   1.000
_cell.angle_alpha   90.00
_cell.angle_beta   90.00
_cell.angle_gamma   90.00
#
_symmetry.space_group_name_H-M   'P 1'
#
loop_
_entity.id
_entity.type
_entity.pdbx_description
1 polymer ?
#
loop_
_entity_poly.entity_id
_entity_poly.type
_entity_poly.pdbx_seq_one_letter_code
_entity_poly.pdbx_strand_id
1 'polypeptide(L)'
;SGAGTNHEAAAAFARSFDPSRPLHYEGGIRGNWSGSHSLTDVIAPMYPNISAIKEYAKSPKADRPLIMCEYSHAMGNSNGTLAEYWEAIESTRGLQGGFIWEMWDHGPVQTLADGTTRNAYGGDYGEVKHDGNFCCDGMVFPDRTAKPAMHEFKAIAAPAVITGVKGSAGQFKIFNKNFFKDLSEYQLQWSITCDGIVQDSGVVKLPKVAPRKTANFKVSSKRLAKGTNRGERFITFSLVCVESTPWALPMSEIGWSQIALPSTALAPAKKAQEIGDVVDEHGQIVLPYGIVAPSISLWRAPTDNDRIGHIASKWEQYGVRELSRTDCLIKQTPFSIKVTNTWQTSTGVSFKHTQSITPVVGGFSVKESVTIPKAFSDLARVGTLFELDGSLSELLYFGTGSHESYPDRKIGRIARYVSTVAAQYIPYVRPQENGGHAAVRWFELTNSAGDGLRFAMSKPAQVSVTPNRDADLADATHDVEVKACRNAVVHIDTAHRGVGTASCGPDTLDKYIIKTGVHTWEWTVTQI
;
A
#
# COMPACT_ATOMS: atom_id res chain seq x y z
N SER A 1 -27.37 -11.30 15.12
CA SER A 1 -28.72 -10.94 14.63
C SER A 1 -29.21 -11.94 13.61
N GLY A 2 -30.50 -12.03 13.39
CA GLY A 2 -31.13 -12.98 12.47
C GLY A 2 -32.52 -12.50 12.05
N ALA A 3 -33.24 -13.33 11.31
CA ALA A 3 -34.64 -13.09 10.97
C ALA A 3 -35.56 -13.60 12.07
N GLY A 4 -36.76 -13.00 12.21
CA GLY A 4 -37.77 -13.46 13.17
C GLY A 4 -38.90 -12.43 13.33
N THR A 5 -39.95 -12.85 14.04
CA THR A 5 -41.20 -12.06 14.20
C THR A 5 -40.97 -10.68 14.79
N ASN A 6 -40.04 -10.52 15.74
CA ASN A 6 -39.72 -9.20 16.31
C ASN A 6 -39.08 -8.26 15.29
N HIS A 7 -38.21 -8.79 14.41
CA HIS A 7 -37.60 -8.00 13.34
C HIS A 7 -38.63 -7.63 12.27
N GLU A 8 -39.58 -8.54 11.95
CA GLU A 8 -40.66 -8.25 11.02
C GLU A 8 -41.59 -7.16 11.56
N ALA A 9 -41.94 -7.23 12.86
CA ALA A 9 -42.73 -6.19 13.52
C ALA A 9 -41.98 -4.83 13.53
N ALA A 10 -40.68 -4.81 13.83
CA ALA A 10 -39.86 -3.61 13.81
C ALA A 10 -39.78 -3.01 12.40
N ALA A 11 -39.57 -3.84 11.37
CA ALA A 11 -39.53 -3.41 9.98
C ALA A 11 -40.91 -2.83 9.52
N ALA A 12 -41.99 -3.49 9.87
CA ALA A 12 -43.36 -2.99 9.58
C ALA A 12 -43.62 -1.66 10.26
N PHE A 13 -43.22 -1.52 11.53
CA PHE A 13 -43.35 -0.26 12.27
C PHE A 13 -42.51 0.85 11.60
N ALA A 14 -41.23 0.61 11.27
CA ALA A 14 -40.38 1.59 10.61
C ALA A 14 -40.98 2.09 9.27
N ARG A 15 -41.50 1.15 8.45
CA ARG A 15 -42.18 1.50 7.18
C ARG A 15 -43.46 2.30 7.38
N SER A 16 -44.23 2.00 8.43
CA SER A 16 -45.43 2.76 8.75
C SER A 16 -45.12 4.18 9.23
N PHE A 17 -44.01 4.34 9.94
CA PHE A 17 -43.56 5.63 10.46
C PHE A 17 -42.92 6.51 9.39
N ASP A 18 -42.02 5.93 8.56
CA ASP A 18 -41.37 6.63 7.44
C ASP A 18 -41.28 5.72 6.20
N PRO A 19 -42.26 5.78 5.30
CA PRO A 19 -42.26 4.99 4.07
C PRO A 19 -41.32 5.55 3.00
N SER A 20 -40.70 6.70 3.23
CA SER A 20 -39.86 7.37 2.22
C SER A 20 -38.41 6.81 2.17
N ARG A 21 -37.99 6.09 3.19
CA ARG A 21 -36.63 5.54 3.29
C ARG A 21 -36.62 4.03 3.18
N PRO A 22 -35.69 3.46 2.36
CA PRO A 22 -35.49 2.02 2.29
C PRO A 22 -34.88 1.48 3.59
N LEU A 23 -35.28 0.28 4.00
CA LEU A 23 -34.70 -0.45 5.12
C LEU A 23 -33.44 -1.18 4.67
N HIS A 24 -32.41 -1.05 5.49
CA HIS A 24 -31.13 -1.73 5.32
C HIS A 24 -30.86 -2.58 6.56
N TYR A 25 -31.00 -3.90 6.42
CA TYR A 25 -30.84 -4.85 7.54
C TYR A 25 -30.14 -6.13 7.12
N GLU A 26 -28.92 -6.35 7.62
CA GLU A 26 -28.06 -7.50 7.31
C GLU A 26 -28.70 -8.82 7.71
N GLY A 27 -29.24 -8.92 8.92
CA GLY A 27 -29.82 -10.14 9.43
C GLY A 27 -30.96 -10.71 8.59
N GLY A 28 -31.62 -9.87 7.78
CA GLY A 28 -32.70 -10.27 6.89
C GLY A 28 -32.26 -11.14 5.72
N ILE A 29 -30.98 -11.06 5.32
CA ILE A 29 -30.47 -11.79 4.15
C ILE A 29 -29.53 -12.94 4.54
N ARG A 30 -29.37 -13.23 5.82
CA ARG A 30 -28.43 -14.24 6.32
C ARG A 30 -28.77 -15.60 5.73
N GLY A 31 -27.86 -16.14 4.92
CA GLY A 31 -28.00 -17.43 4.23
C GLY A 31 -28.85 -17.43 2.95
N ASN A 32 -29.56 -16.33 2.64
CA ASN A 32 -30.34 -16.20 1.39
C ASN A 32 -30.49 -14.76 0.93
N TRP A 33 -29.69 -14.37 -0.05
CA TRP A 33 -29.72 -13.01 -0.59
C TRP A 33 -30.95 -12.68 -1.47
N SER A 34 -31.77 -13.67 -1.78
CA SER A 34 -32.99 -13.51 -2.59
C SER A 34 -34.29 -13.52 -1.76
N GLY A 35 -34.19 -13.59 -0.42
CA GLY A 35 -35.32 -13.69 0.49
C GLY A 35 -35.59 -12.42 1.31
N SER A 36 -36.52 -12.56 2.25
CA SER A 36 -36.77 -11.60 3.36
C SER A 36 -37.11 -10.16 2.95
N HIS A 37 -37.98 -9.99 1.94
CA HIS A 37 -38.51 -8.66 1.55
C HIS A 37 -39.26 -7.94 2.67
N SER A 38 -39.81 -8.66 3.64
CA SER A 38 -40.45 -8.06 4.81
C SER A 38 -39.46 -7.29 5.70
N LEU A 39 -38.16 -7.68 5.68
CA LEU A 39 -37.13 -7.18 6.60
C LEU A 39 -36.20 -6.13 6.00
N THR A 40 -35.90 -6.19 4.70
CA THR A 40 -34.91 -5.29 4.07
C THR A 40 -35.26 -5.01 2.61
N ASP A 41 -35.03 -3.76 2.19
CA ASP A 41 -35.25 -3.30 0.83
C ASP A 41 -33.96 -3.33 -0.02
N VAL A 42 -32.82 -3.63 0.61
CA VAL A 42 -31.51 -3.78 -0.03
C VAL A 42 -30.82 -5.06 0.41
N ILE A 43 -29.95 -5.59 -0.41
CA ILE A 43 -29.09 -6.72 -0.01
C ILE A 43 -27.87 -6.16 0.72
N ALA A 44 -27.73 -6.52 1.98
CA ALA A 44 -26.81 -5.90 2.93
C ALA A 44 -25.82 -6.93 3.52
N PRO A 45 -24.95 -7.60 2.70
CA PRO A 45 -24.02 -8.59 3.23
C PRO A 45 -22.90 -7.94 4.03
N MET A 46 -22.38 -8.69 5.01
CA MET A 46 -21.24 -8.33 5.83
C MET A 46 -20.00 -9.04 5.29
N TYR A 47 -18.95 -8.31 4.98
CA TYR A 47 -17.64 -8.78 4.46
C TYR A 47 -17.72 -9.82 3.34
N PRO A 48 -18.57 -9.66 2.33
CA PRO A 48 -18.58 -10.57 1.18
C PRO A 48 -17.31 -10.38 0.35
N ASN A 49 -16.83 -11.45 -0.28
CA ASN A 49 -15.77 -11.30 -1.28
C ASN A 49 -16.31 -10.70 -2.59
N ILE A 50 -15.40 -10.16 -3.42
CA ILE A 50 -15.75 -9.48 -4.67
C ILE A 50 -16.49 -10.40 -5.66
N SER A 51 -16.15 -11.69 -5.69
CA SER A 51 -16.81 -12.65 -6.59
C SER A 51 -18.27 -12.85 -6.19
N ALA A 52 -18.59 -12.96 -4.90
CA ALA A 52 -19.93 -13.16 -4.40
C ALA A 52 -20.87 -11.98 -4.74
N ILE A 53 -20.42 -10.73 -4.53
CA ILE A 53 -21.23 -9.56 -4.88
C ILE A 53 -21.49 -9.45 -6.39
N LYS A 54 -20.49 -9.80 -7.22
CA LYS A 54 -20.62 -9.83 -8.69
C LYS A 54 -21.52 -10.96 -9.16
N GLU A 55 -21.46 -12.13 -8.51
CA GLU A 55 -22.33 -13.26 -8.80
C GLU A 55 -23.79 -12.93 -8.49
N TYR A 56 -24.06 -12.37 -7.32
CA TYR A 56 -25.41 -11.91 -6.98
C TYR A 56 -25.94 -10.92 -8.03
N ALA A 57 -25.19 -9.85 -8.34
CA ALA A 57 -25.65 -8.80 -9.25
C ALA A 57 -25.91 -9.30 -10.68
N LYS A 58 -25.29 -10.41 -11.10
CA LYS A 58 -25.51 -11.06 -12.41
C LYS A 58 -26.62 -12.13 -12.36
N SER A 59 -27.06 -12.50 -11.19
CA SER A 59 -28.10 -13.53 -11.03
C SER A 59 -29.45 -13.03 -11.55
N PRO A 60 -30.23 -13.86 -12.24
CA PRO A 60 -31.63 -13.54 -12.57
C PRO A 60 -32.51 -13.38 -11.33
N LYS A 61 -32.05 -13.79 -10.17
CA LYS A 61 -32.70 -13.61 -8.86
C LYS A 61 -32.33 -12.29 -8.16
N ALA A 62 -31.46 -11.48 -8.76
CA ALA A 62 -31.09 -10.16 -8.21
C ALA A 62 -32.25 -9.17 -8.41
N ASP A 63 -33.03 -8.98 -7.38
CA ASP A 63 -34.25 -8.19 -7.36
C ASP A 63 -34.11 -6.84 -6.61
N ARG A 64 -33.01 -6.65 -5.89
CA ARG A 64 -32.74 -5.47 -5.06
C ARG A 64 -31.30 -5.00 -5.25
N PRO A 65 -31.02 -3.69 -5.03
CA PRO A 65 -29.64 -3.21 -5.02
C PRO A 65 -28.86 -3.82 -3.85
N LEU A 66 -27.52 -3.98 -4.04
CA LEU A 66 -26.62 -4.44 -3.00
C LEU A 66 -25.83 -3.27 -2.43
N ILE A 67 -25.91 -3.10 -1.10
CA ILE A 67 -25.10 -2.17 -0.30
C ILE A 67 -24.53 -2.98 0.86
N MET A 68 -23.23 -3.23 0.86
CA MET A 68 -22.59 -3.98 1.93
C MET A 68 -22.75 -3.25 3.26
N CYS A 69 -23.27 -3.92 4.30
CA CYS A 69 -23.40 -3.29 5.62
C CYS A 69 -22.01 -3.08 6.26
N GLU A 70 -21.07 -3.97 5.98
CA GLU A 70 -19.68 -3.83 6.35
C GLU A 70 -18.78 -4.44 5.27
N TYR A 71 -17.67 -3.78 4.96
CA TYR A 71 -16.60 -4.31 4.09
C TYR A 71 -15.28 -3.62 4.39
N SER A 72 -14.19 -4.18 3.90
CA SER A 72 -12.84 -3.62 4.01
C SER A 72 -12.48 -3.26 5.46
N HIS A 73 -12.41 -4.27 6.33
CA HIS A 73 -12.08 -4.09 7.75
C HIS A 73 -10.74 -3.37 7.93
N ALA A 74 -10.73 -2.24 8.67
CA ALA A 74 -9.64 -1.28 8.68
C ALA A 74 -8.67 -1.45 9.88
N MET A 75 -8.61 -2.64 10.46
CA MET A 75 -7.79 -2.92 11.64
C MET A 75 -6.30 -2.86 11.32
N GLY A 76 -5.57 -1.94 11.98
CA GLY A 76 -4.14 -1.78 11.79
C GLY A 76 -3.76 -1.39 10.35
N ASN A 77 -2.70 -2.01 9.82
CA ASN A 77 -2.25 -1.86 8.43
C ASN A 77 -3.08 -2.77 7.52
N SER A 78 -4.17 -2.26 7.01
CA SER A 78 -5.26 -2.99 6.37
C SER A 78 -5.78 -2.30 5.09
N ASN A 79 -7.05 -2.62 4.71
CA ASN A 79 -7.77 -2.09 3.55
C ASN A 79 -7.13 -2.43 2.20
N GLY A 80 -6.47 -3.59 2.11
CA GLY A 80 -6.06 -4.15 0.83
C GLY A 80 -7.27 -4.44 -0.07
N THR A 81 -7.06 -4.40 -1.40
CA THR A 81 -8.08 -4.69 -2.43
C THR A 81 -9.28 -3.73 -2.50
N LEU A 82 -9.22 -2.58 -1.80
CA LEU A 82 -10.31 -1.59 -1.81
C LEU A 82 -10.59 -1.08 -3.23
N ALA A 83 -9.57 -0.89 -4.03
CA ALA A 83 -9.69 -0.48 -5.43
C ALA A 83 -10.49 -1.48 -6.28
N GLU A 84 -10.25 -2.78 -6.09
CA GLU A 84 -10.95 -3.84 -6.82
C GLU A 84 -12.43 -3.96 -6.42
N TYR A 85 -12.77 -3.70 -5.14
CA TYR A 85 -14.16 -3.57 -4.73
C TYR A 85 -14.84 -2.44 -5.48
N TRP A 86 -14.23 -1.25 -5.55
CA TRP A 86 -14.80 -0.12 -6.24
C TRP A 86 -14.84 -0.29 -7.75
N GLU A 87 -13.86 -0.96 -8.35
CA GLU A 87 -13.94 -1.36 -9.76
C GLU A 87 -15.16 -2.27 -10.01
N ALA A 88 -15.41 -3.25 -9.13
CA ALA A 88 -16.58 -4.12 -9.23
C ALA A 88 -17.89 -3.33 -9.06
N ILE A 89 -17.97 -2.47 -8.04
CA ILE A 89 -19.15 -1.65 -7.73
C ILE A 89 -19.48 -0.72 -8.90
N GLU A 90 -18.51 0.00 -9.43
CA GLU A 90 -18.72 1.00 -10.49
C GLU A 90 -19.02 0.36 -11.86
N SER A 91 -18.54 -0.86 -12.11
CA SER A 91 -18.70 -1.57 -13.39
C SER A 91 -19.91 -2.52 -13.44
N THR A 92 -20.55 -2.82 -12.30
CA THR A 92 -21.60 -3.83 -12.22
C THR A 92 -22.92 -3.19 -11.76
N ARG A 93 -23.96 -3.23 -12.63
CA ARG A 93 -25.29 -2.73 -12.28
C ARG A 93 -25.86 -3.48 -11.07
N GLY A 94 -26.47 -2.74 -10.14
CA GLY A 94 -27.06 -3.28 -8.92
C GLY A 94 -26.14 -3.23 -7.70
N LEU A 95 -24.81 -3.11 -7.90
CA LEU A 95 -23.89 -2.81 -6.81
C LEU A 95 -23.85 -1.30 -6.57
N GLN A 96 -24.08 -0.86 -5.33
CA GLN A 96 -24.19 0.57 -4.98
C GLN A 96 -23.06 1.05 -4.07
N GLY A 97 -22.36 0.15 -3.39
CA GLY A 97 -21.31 0.50 -2.44
C GLY A 97 -21.38 -0.32 -1.16
N GLY A 98 -20.90 0.28 -0.09
CA GLY A 98 -20.91 -0.31 1.24
C GLY A 98 -20.31 0.63 2.27
N PHE A 99 -20.34 0.20 3.52
CA PHE A 99 -19.78 0.93 4.66
C PHE A 99 -18.48 0.25 5.09
N ILE A 100 -17.36 0.99 5.03
CA ILE A 100 -16.08 0.52 5.54
C ILE A 100 -16.20 0.38 7.06
N TRP A 101 -15.77 -0.72 7.62
CA TRP A 101 -15.69 -0.91 9.05
C TRP A 101 -14.25 -0.68 9.52
N GLU A 102 -13.95 0.41 10.23
CA GLU A 102 -14.90 1.51 10.45
C GLU A 102 -14.20 2.87 10.28
N MET A 103 -14.78 3.95 10.82
CA MET A 103 -14.22 5.28 10.58
C MET A 103 -13.08 5.60 11.53
N TRP A 104 -13.15 5.20 12.81
CA TRP A 104 -12.28 5.72 13.87
C TRP A 104 -11.84 4.63 14.85
N ASP A 105 -10.54 4.52 15.10
CA ASP A 105 -10.00 3.64 16.15
C ASP A 105 -10.52 4.06 17.53
N HIS A 106 -11.07 3.13 18.29
CA HIS A 106 -11.61 3.35 19.62
C HIS A 106 -10.56 3.11 20.72
N GLY A 107 -9.34 3.60 20.54
CA GLY A 107 -8.25 3.49 21.52
C GLY A 107 -8.27 4.66 22.50
N PRO A 108 -8.84 4.51 23.73
CA PRO A 108 -8.82 5.58 24.72
C PRO A 108 -7.39 5.86 25.19
N VAL A 109 -7.11 7.14 25.50
CA VAL A 109 -5.80 7.52 26.03
C VAL A 109 -5.67 7.02 27.48
N GLN A 110 -4.62 6.24 27.76
CA GLN A 110 -4.23 5.78 29.08
C GLN A 110 -2.92 6.42 29.50
N THR A 111 -2.86 6.99 30.71
CA THR A 111 -1.61 7.47 31.32
C THR A 111 -1.04 6.37 32.21
N LEU A 112 0.18 5.96 31.93
CA LEU A 112 0.91 4.96 32.70
C LEU A 112 1.51 5.57 34.00
N ALA A 113 1.99 4.71 34.91
CA ALA A 113 2.53 5.12 36.19
C ALA A 113 3.77 6.04 36.10
N ASP A 114 4.52 5.93 35.00
CA ASP A 114 5.69 6.77 34.68
C ASP A 114 5.33 8.11 33.99
N GLY A 115 4.03 8.36 33.76
CA GLY A 115 3.52 9.54 33.07
C GLY A 115 3.45 9.40 31.54
N THR A 116 3.94 8.32 30.98
CA THR A 116 3.81 8.03 29.55
C THR A 116 2.34 7.82 29.17
N THR A 117 1.93 8.30 28.00
CA THR A 117 0.58 8.08 27.47
C THR A 117 0.61 7.10 26.30
N ARG A 118 -0.41 6.23 26.24
CA ARG A 118 -0.63 5.31 25.13
C ARG A 118 -2.10 5.25 24.73
N ASN A 119 -2.39 4.76 23.55
CA ASN A 119 -3.74 4.37 23.19
C ASN A 119 -3.99 2.95 23.71
N ALA A 120 -4.95 2.80 24.62
CA ALA A 120 -5.28 1.54 25.25
C ALA A 120 -6.31 0.75 24.44
N TYR A 121 -6.34 -0.56 24.67
CA TYR A 121 -7.32 -1.47 24.11
C TYR A 121 -7.66 -2.61 25.10
N GLY A 122 -8.41 -3.62 24.68
CA GLY A 122 -8.90 -4.68 25.55
C GLY A 122 -7.80 -5.41 26.31
N GLY A 123 -7.92 -5.51 27.63
CA GLY A 123 -6.95 -6.06 28.58
C GLY A 123 -6.12 -5.03 29.33
N ASP A 124 -6.01 -3.80 28.84
CA ASP A 124 -5.13 -2.77 29.39
C ASP A 124 -5.59 -2.19 30.75
N TYR A 125 -6.86 -2.37 31.07
CA TYR A 125 -7.44 -1.94 32.36
C TYR A 125 -7.67 -3.12 33.31
N GLY A 126 -7.11 -4.32 32.99
CA GLY A 126 -7.17 -5.50 33.84
C GLY A 126 -8.44 -6.36 33.65
N GLU A 127 -9.23 -6.09 32.61
CA GLU A 127 -10.36 -6.92 32.25
C GLU A 127 -9.90 -8.30 31.74
N VAL A 128 -10.55 -9.37 32.23
CA VAL A 128 -10.20 -10.76 31.92
C VAL A 128 -10.77 -11.21 30.58
N LYS A 129 -11.95 -10.71 30.21
CA LYS A 129 -12.61 -11.01 28.92
C LYS A 129 -12.51 -9.80 28.01
N HIS A 130 -11.73 -9.92 26.96
CA HIS A 130 -11.51 -8.85 25.98
C HIS A 130 -11.08 -9.44 24.62
N ASP A 131 -11.20 -8.67 23.58
CA ASP A 131 -10.78 -9.00 22.21
C ASP A 131 -9.50 -8.25 21.79
N GLY A 132 -8.67 -7.83 22.76
CA GLY A 132 -7.42 -7.10 22.50
C GLY A 132 -7.64 -5.80 21.73
N ASN A 133 -6.85 -5.58 20.68
CA ASN A 133 -6.91 -4.39 19.84
C ASN A 133 -8.00 -4.43 18.76
N PHE A 134 -9.03 -5.29 18.90
CA PHE A 134 -10.14 -5.39 17.93
C PHE A 134 -11.06 -4.16 17.91
N CYS A 135 -10.82 -3.19 18.77
CA CYS A 135 -11.45 -1.86 18.79
C CYS A 135 -10.63 -0.79 18.03
N CYS A 136 -9.47 -1.17 17.45
CA CYS A 136 -8.60 -0.27 16.68
C CYS A 136 -8.70 -0.60 15.18
N ASP A 137 -9.90 -0.52 14.64
CA ASP A 137 -10.28 -0.94 13.30
C ASP A 137 -10.82 0.18 12.40
N GLY A 138 -10.46 1.44 12.75
CA GLY A 138 -10.84 2.64 12.01
C GLY A 138 -9.93 3.01 10.84
N MET A 139 -10.47 3.84 9.94
CA MET A 139 -9.73 4.50 8.85
C MET A 139 -8.87 5.67 9.35
N VAL A 140 -9.10 6.13 10.57
CA VAL A 140 -8.30 7.15 11.27
C VAL A 140 -7.85 6.63 12.62
N PHE A 141 -6.71 7.14 13.08
CA PHE A 141 -6.17 6.84 14.41
C PHE A 141 -7.03 7.40 15.54
N PRO A 142 -6.80 7.02 16.82
CA PRO A 142 -7.55 7.55 17.96
C PRO A 142 -7.48 9.08 18.08
N ASP A 143 -6.39 9.70 17.66
CA ASP A 143 -6.19 11.16 17.61
C ASP A 143 -6.85 11.84 16.40
N ARG A 144 -7.55 11.06 15.54
CA ARG A 144 -8.22 11.48 14.31
C ARG A 144 -7.30 11.81 13.13
N THR A 145 -6.01 11.51 13.24
CA THR A 145 -5.14 11.55 12.05
C THR A 145 -5.47 10.43 11.09
N ALA A 146 -5.34 10.69 9.79
CA ALA A 146 -5.70 9.72 8.76
C ALA A 146 -4.69 8.56 8.71
N LYS A 147 -5.18 7.32 8.72
CA LYS A 147 -4.34 6.16 8.34
C LYS A 147 -4.03 6.18 6.84
N PRO A 148 -2.94 5.54 6.40
CA PRO A 148 -2.54 5.52 4.98
C PRO A 148 -3.65 5.08 4.02
N ALA A 149 -4.50 4.13 4.41
CA ALA A 149 -5.64 3.67 3.61
C ALA A 149 -6.67 4.77 3.27
N MET A 150 -6.81 5.80 4.13
CA MET A 150 -7.70 6.93 3.88
C MET A 150 -7.27 7.73 2.65
N HIS A 151 -5.97 7.81 2.36
CA HIS A 151 -5.46 8.49 1.17
C HIS A 151 -5.81 7.74 -0.12
N GLU A 152 -5.75 6.40 -0.10
CA GLU A 152 -6.23 5.59 -1.22
C GLU A 152 -7.74 5.74 -1.41
N PHE A 153 -8.50 5.67 -0.32
CA PHE A 153 -9.96 5.85 -0.37
C PHE A 153 -10.35 7.21 -0.94
N LYS A 154 -9.65 8.29 -0.55
CA LYS A 154 -9.84 9.63 -1.13
C LYS A 154 -9.67 9.62 -2.65
N ALA A 155 -8.65 8.95 -3.16
CA ALA A 155 -8.41 8.86 -4.60
C ALA A 155 -9.51 8.03 -5.31
N ILE A 156 -9.97 6.94 -4.70
CA ILE A 156 -11.07 6.12 -5.20
C ILE A 156 -12.38 6.90 -5.20
N ALA A 157 -12.68 7.64 -4.14
CA ALA A 157 -13.89 8.42 -3.97
C ALA A 157 -13.91 9.74 -4.78
N ALA A 158 -12.83 10.06 -5.50
CA ALA A 158 -12.75 11.29 -6.30
C ALA A 158 -13.97 11.46 -7.21
N PRO A 159 -14.56 12.67 -7.30
CA PRO A 159 -15.79 12.90 -8.06
C PRO A 159 -15.62 12.81 -9.58
N ALA A 160 -14.38 12.74 -10.07
CA ALA A 160 -14.09 12.59 -11.50
C ALA A 160 -12.84 11.76 -11.75
N VAL A 161 -12.80 11.10 -12.92
CA VAL A 161 -11.65 10.37 -13.44
C VAL A 161 -11.23 10.95 -14.77
N ILE A 162 -9.93 11.17 -14.95
CA ILE A 162 -9.35 11.69 -16.19
C ILE A 162 -8.52 10.60 -16.86
N THR A 163 -8.73 10.44 -18.17
CA THR A 163 -7.99 9.48 -19.00
C THR A 163 -7.46 10.16 -20.26
N GLY A 164 -6.35 9.66 -20.79
CA GLY A 164 -5.81 10.12 -22.07
C GLY A 164 -6.62 9.62 -23.27
N VAL A 165 -6.68 10.42 -24.33
CA VAL A 165 -7.24 9.98 -25.61
C VAL A 165 -6.15 9.24 -26.40
N LYS A 166 -6.39 7.98 -26.73
CA LYS A 166 -5.42 7.13 -27.47
C LYS A 166 -4.99 7.81 -28.77
N GLY A 167 -3.69 7.87 -29.00
CA GLY A 167 -3.10 8.42 -30.23
C GLY A 167 -3.08 9.95 -30.32
N SER A 168 -3.56 10.68 -29.30
CA SER A 168 -3.59 12.14 -29.32
C SER A 168 -2.84 12.73 -28.13
N ALA A 169 -1.70 13.36 -28.38
CA ALA A 169 -0.97 14.08 -27.35
C ALA A 169 -1.75 15.36 -26.95
N GLY A 170 -2.00 15.52 -25.65
CA GLY A 170 -2.66 16.69 -25.10
C GLY A 170 -4.19 16.69 -25.16
N GLN A 171 -4.83 15.60 -25.61
CA GLN A 171 -6.28 15.43 -25.48
C GLN A 171 -6.63 14.43 -24.37
N PHE A 172 -7.62 14.79 -23.57
CA PHE A 172 -8.05 14.04 -22.40
C PHE A 172 -9.56 13.98 -22.33
N LYS A 173 -10.05 12.98 -21.60
CA LYS A 173 -11.45 12.80 -21.26
C LYS A 173 -11.60 12.90 -19.76
N ILE A 174 -12.61 13.63 -19.31
CA ILE A 174 -13.03 13.66 -17.92
C ILE A 174 -14.42 13.03 -17.80
N PHE A 175 -14.52 12.01 -16.94
CA PHE A 175 -15.78 11.38 -16.59
C PHE A 175 -16.24 11.88 -15.22
N ASN A 176 -17.45 12.42 -15.14
CA ASN A 176 -18.07 12.84 -13.88
C ASN A 176 -18.69 11.62 -13.19
N LYS A 177 -18.15 11.25 -12.02
CA LYS A 177 -18.64 10.14 -11.21
C LYS A 177 -19.87 10.49 -10.37
N ASN A 178 -20.17 11.79 -10.16
CA ASN A 178 -21.32 12.22 -9.40
C ASN A 178 -22.62 11.75 -10.06
N PHE A 179 -23.65 11.51 -9.26
CA PHE A 179 -25.00 11.17 -9.70
C PHE A 179 -25.91 12.39 -9.85
N PHE A 180 -25.68 13.46 -9.08
CA PHE A 180 -26.59 14.58 -8.96
C PHE A 180 -25.96 15.94 -9.27
N LYS A 181 -24.63 16.07 -9.21
CA LYS A 181 -23.90 17.32 -9.40
C LYS A 181 -23.02 17.27 -10.66
N ASP A 182 -22.93 18.40 -11.34
CA ASP A 182 -21.89 18.60 -12.36
C ASP A 182 -20.52 18.92 -11.71
N LEU A 183 -19.51 19.27 -12.50
CA LEU A 183 -18.16 19.56 -12.01
C LEU A 183 -17.87 21.07 -11.90
N SER A 184 -18.87 21.94 -11.92
CA SER A 184 -18.69 23.41 -11.92
C SER A 184 -18.10 23.97 -10.63
N GLU A 185 -18.21 23.24 -9.52
CA GLU A 185 -17.65 23.59 -8.21
C GLU A 185 -16.12 23.43 -8.16
N TYR A 186 -15.50 22.86 -9.21
CA TYR A 186 -14.09 22.51 -9.22
C TYR A 186 -13.30 23.22 -10.31
N GLN A 187 -12.03 23.41 -10.04
CA GLN A 187 -11.01 23.83 -11.00
C GLN A 187 -10.07 22.65 -11.27
N LEU A 188 -9.61 22.52 -12.50
CA LEU A 188 -8.65 21.49 -12.89
C LEU A 188 -7.27 22.09 -13.07
N GLN A 189 -6.34 21.71 -12.19
CA GLN A 189 -4.92 22.00 -12.30
C GLN A 189 -4.21 20.81 -12.95
N TRP A 190 -3.09 21.07 -13.62
CA TRP A 190 -2.27 20.01 -14.18
C TRP A 190 -0.78 20.33 -14.02
N SER A 191 0.02 19.29 -13.93
CA SER A 191 1.48 19.35 -13.97
C SER A 191 2.06 18.21 -14.80
N ILE A 192 3.13 18.50 -15.55
CA ILE A 192 3.91 17.49 -16.27
C ILE A 192 5.24 17.33 -15.56
N THR A 193 5.57 16.10 -15.22
CA THR A 193 6.84 15.75 -14.57
C THR A 193 7.69 14.86 -15.47
N CYS A 194 9.02 14.94 -15.29
CA CYS A 194 10.01 14.01 -15.83
C CYS A 194 10.91 13.57 -14.68
N ASP A 195 10.97 12.25 -14.41
CA ASP A 195 11.64 11.67 -13.24
C ASP A 195 11.27 12.37 -11.91
N GLY A 196 9.99 12.75 -11.79
CA GLY A 196 9.44 13.44 -10.64
C GLY A 196 9.72 14.94 -10.55
N ILE A 197 10.47 15.53 -11.49
CA ILE A 197 10.74 16.99 -11.56
C ILE A 197 9.70 17.65 -12.46
N VAL A 198 9.02 18.68 -11.93
CA VAL A 198 8.03 19.45 -12.70
C VAL A 198 8.72 20.17 -13.87
N GLN A 199 8.18 19.95 -15.07
CA GLN A 199 8.65 20.55 -16.32
C GLN A 199 7.72 21.61 -16.86
N ASP A 200 6.42 21.50 -16.53
CA ASP A 200 5.39 22.42 -16.96
C ASP A 200 4.14 22.24 -16.10
N SER A 201 3.33 23.27 -15.94
CA SER A 201 2.10 23.22 -15.17
C SER A 201 1.12 24.31 -15.63
N GLY A 202 -0.13 24.17 -15.23
CA GLY A 202 -1.14 25.17 -15.52
C GLY A 202 -2.53 24.78 -15.03
N VAL A 203 -3.50 25.58 -15.48
CA VAL A 203 -4.92 25.41 -15.18
C VAL A 203 -5.68 25.19 -16.46
N VAL A 204 -6.66 24.31 -16.43
CA VAL A 204 -7.62 24.10 -17.52
C VAL A 204 -9.01 24.47 -17.03
N LYS A 205 -9.71 25.30 -17.82
CA LYS A 205 -11.13 25.51 -17.60
C LYS A 205 -11.88 24.21 -17.84
N LEU A 206 -12.56 23.71 -16.80
CA LEU A 206 -13.36 22.50 -16.92
C LEU A 206 -14.51 22.70 -17.94
N PRO A 207 -14.73 21.77 -18.86
CA PRO A 207 -15.96 21.76 -19.62
C PRO A 207 -17.15 21.48 -18.67
N LYS A 208 -18.34 21.92 -19.07
CA LYS A 208 -19.57 21.54 -18.35
C LYS A 208 -19.80 20.04 -18.53
N VAL A 209 -19.71 19.29 -17.44
CA VAL A 209 -19.85 17.81 -17.45
C VAL A 209 -21.01 17.44 -16.53
N ALA A 210 -22.12 17.08 -17.14
CA ALA A 210 -23.29 16.62 -16.39
C ALA A 210 -23.01 15.32 -15.61
N PRO A 211 -23.79 15.00 -14.57
CA PRO A 211 -23.67 13.76 -13.82
C PRO A 211 -23.60 12.53 -14.73
N ARG A 212 -22.67 11.60 -14.45
CA ARG A 212 -22.46 10.33 -15.19
C ARG A 212 -22.15 10.51 -16.69
N LYS A 213 -21.68 11.70 -17.10
CA LYS A 213 -21.27 11.98 -18.49
C LYS A 213 -19.77 12.19 -18.61
N THR A 214 -19.30 12.12 -19.85
CA THR A 214 -17.90 12.34 -20.23
C THR A 214 -17.81 13.56 -21.13
N ALA A 215 -16.79 14.38 -20.94
CA ALA A 215 -16.43 15.45 -21.86
C ALA A 215 -14.96 15.38 -22.25
N ASN A 216 -14.62 15.89 -23.43
CA ASN A 216 -13.25 16.03 -23.88
C ASN A 216 -12.71 17.42 -23.51
N PHE A 217 -11.42 17.48 -23.21
CA PHE A 217 -10.71 18.75 -23.03
C PHE A 217 -9.27 18.63 -23.53
N LYS A 218 -8.59 19.77 -23.67
CA LYS A 218 -7.24 19.82 -24.20
C LYS A 218 -6.31 20.55 -23.23
N VAL A 219 -5.12 20.02 -23.09
CA VAL A 219 -3.96 20.70 -22.46
C VAL A 219 -2.99 21.09 -23.55
N SER A 220 -2.61 22.36 -23.57
CA SER A 220 -1.62 22.89 -24.51
C SER A 220 -0.27 23.06 -23.81
N SER A 221 0.67 22.17 -24.12
CA SER A 221 2.04 22.23 -23.63
C SER A 221 3.00 21.64 -24.67
N LYS A 222 4.11 22.31 -24.90
CA LYS A 222 5.22 21.79 -25.75
C LYS A 222 5.79 20.50 -25.18
N ARG A 223 5.65 20.28 -23.86
CA ARG A 223 6.13 19.09 -23.15
C ARG A 223 5.30 17.84 -23.40
N LEU A 224 4.13 17.94 -24.02
CA LEU A 224 3.32 16.78 -24.42
C LEU A 224 3.79 16.14 -25.74
N ALA A 225 4.61 16.84 -26.53
CA ALA A 225 5.15 16.30 -27.77
C ALA A 225 6.07 15.09 -27.52
N LYS A 226 6.10 14.16 -28.49
CA LYS A 226 6.97 12.97 -28.45
C LYS A 226 8.45 13.37 -28.48
N GLY A 227 9.28 12.64 -27.72
CA GLY A 227 10.74 12.64 -27.89
C GLY A 227 11.52 13.77 -27.23
N THR A 228 10.90 14.58 -26.39
CA THR A 228 11.57 15.76 -25.83
C THR A 228 12.44 15.50 -24.59
N ASN A 229 12.22 14.41 -23.84
CA ASN A 229 12.98 14.14 -22.62
C ASN A 229 13.29 12.64 -22.46
N ARG A 230 14.49 12.34 -21.97
CA ARG A 230 14.83 11.02 -21.41
C ARG A 230 14.29 10.97 -19.98
N GLY A 231 13.77 9.83 -19.56
CA GLY A 231 13.23 9.62 -18.22
C GLY A 231 11.75 9.29 -18.21
N GLU A 232 11.23 8.96 -17.04
CA GLU A 232 9.84 8.56 -16.83
C GLU A 232 8.96 9.81 -16.68
N ARG A 233 7.90 9.90 -17.48
CA ARG A 233 7.10 11.11 -17.61
C ARG A 233 5.65 10.86 -17.24
N PHE A 234 5.07 11.81 -16.50
CA PHE A 234 3.67 11.79 -16.12
C PHE A 234 3.02 13.15 -16.33
N ILE A 235 1.73 13.16 -16.65
CA ILE A 235 0.87 14.30 -16.42
C ILE A 235 -0.07 13.96 -15.26
N THR A 236 -0.11 14.85 -14.27
CA THR A 236 -0.99 14.75 -13.11
C THR A 236 -2.02 15.85 -13.17
N PHE A 237 -3.28 15.49 -12.97
CA PHE A 237 -4.41 16.40 -12.86
C PHE A 237 -4.88 16.42 -11.41
N SER A 238 -5.06 17.61 -10.85
CA SER A 238 -5.64 17.83 -9.52
C SER A 238 -6.95 18.57 -9.65
N LEU A 239 -8.00 18.00 -9.10
CA LEU A 239 -9.33 18.61 -9.01
C LEU A 239 -9.42 19.32 -7.66
N VAL A 240 -9.55 20.65 -7.67
CA VAL A 240 -9.57 21.47 -6.46
C VAL A 240 -10.87 22.23 -6.32
N CYS A 241 -11.35 22.45 -5.09
CA CYS A 241 -12.50 23.30 -4.81
C CYS A 241 -12.23 24.74 -5.20
N VAL A 242 -13.18 25.40 -5.87
CA VAL A 242 -13.08 26.83 -6.19
C VAL A 242 -13.46 27.67 -4.98
N GLU A 243 -14.53 27.31 -4.31
CA GLU A 243 -15.10 28.04 -3.18
C GLU A 243 -15.07 27.20 -1.90
N SER A 244 -15.26 27.86 -0.75
CA SER A 244 -15.43 27.18 0.53
C SER A 244 -16.73 26.39 0.55
N THR A 245 -16.64 25.17 1.02
CA THR A 245 -17.81 24.30 1.32
C THR A 245 -17.81 23.96 2.81
N PRO A 246 -18.90 23.39 3.38
CA PRO A 246 -18.90 22.96 4.78
C PRO A 246 -17.82 21.92 5.12
N TRP A 247 -17.23 21.26 4.13
CA TRP A 247 -16.30 20.13 4.28
C TRP A 247 -14.92 20.36 3.62
N ALA A 248 -14.71 21.46 2.89
CA ALA A 248 -13.44 21.77 2.24
C ALA A 248 -13.21 23.26 2.08
N LEU A 249 -11.99 23.71 2.31
CA LEU A 249 -11.53 25.08 2.04
C LEU A 249 -11.30 25.29 0.53
N PRO A 250 -11.29 26.56 0.05
CA PRO A 250 -10.86 26.86 -1.32
C PRO A 250 -9.49 26.26 -1.60
N MET A 251 -9.26 25.82 -2.82
CA MET A 251 -8.04 25.17 -3.30
C MET A 251 -7.74 23.79 -2.65
N SER A 252 -8.58 23.28 -1.77
CA SER A 252 -8.46 21.89 -1.29
C SER A 252 -8.57 20.93 -2.46
N GLU A 253 -7.60 20.02 -2.57
CA GLU A 253 -7.62 18.95 -3.55
C GLU A 253 -8.64 17.88 -3.15
N ILE A 254 -9.61 17.62 -4.02
CA ILE A 254 -10.69 16.67 -3.81
C ILE A 254 -10.42 15.33 -4.50
N GLY A 255 -9.63 15.36 -5.55
CA GLY A 255 -9.28 14.16 -6.30
C GLY A 255 -8.18 14.44 -7.31
N TRP A 256 -7.60 13.39 -7.85
CA TRP A 256 -6.53 13.49 -8.83
C TRP A 256 -6.56 12.31 -9.81
N SER A 257 -5.90 12.52 -10.94
CA SER A 257 -5.59 11.46 -11.91
C SER A 257 -4.18 11.65 -12.44
N GLN A 258 -3.39 10.58 -12.50
CA GLN A 258 -2.05 10.62 -13.09
C GLN A 258 -1.97 9.69 -14.29
N ILE A 259 -1.40 10.18 -15.39
CA ILE A 259 -1.31 9.45 -16.66
C ILE A 259 0.14 9.42 -17.09
N ALA A 260 0.66 8.22 -17.35
CA ALA A 260 1.98 8.05 -17.93
C ALA A 260 2.03 8.61 -19.37
N LEU A 261 3.05 9.40 -19.65
CA LEU A 261 3.31 9.96 -20.97
C LEU A 261 4.37 9.12 -21.71
N PRO A 262 4.39 9.14 -23.04
CA PRO A 262 5.47 8.50 -23.78
C PRO A 262 6.83 8.99 -23.31
N SER A 263 7.70 8.08 -22.95
CA SER A 263 9.03 8.32 -22.43
C SER A 263 10.08 7.49 -23.14
N THR A 264 11.33 7.92 -23.13
CA THR A 264 12.47 7.10 -23.51
C THR A 264 13.14 6.56 -22.24
N ALA A 265 13.47 5.29 -22.24
CA ALA A 265 14.14 4.66 -21.09
C ALA A 265 15.43 5.42 -20.72
N LEU A 266 15.70 5.53 -19.43
CA LEU A 266 17.01 5.97 -18.94
C LEU A 266 18.08 4.97 -19.41
N ALA A 267 19.25 5.48 -19.75
CA ALA A 267 20.39 4.60 -20.02
C ALA A 267 20.74 3.83 -18.74
N PRO A 268 21.08 2.54 -18.85
CA PRO A 268 21.59 1.79 -17.71
C PRO A 268 22.85 2.45 -17.13
N ALA A 269 23.13 2.17 -15.87
CA ALA A 269 24.34 2.67 -15.22
C ALA A 269 25.59 2.29 -16.05
N LYS A 270 26.52 3.20 -16.19
CA LYS A 270 27.77 2.93 -16.93
C LYS A 270 28.59 1.91 -16.16
N LYS A 271 29.05 0.88 -16.86
CA LYS A 271 29.96 -0.12 -16.29
C LYS A 271 31.32 0.49 -15.96
N ALA A 272 31.89 0.13 -14.83
CA ALA A 272 33.27 0.38 -14.48
C ALA A 272 34.16 -0.81 -14.93
N GLN A 273 35.47 -0.58 -14.94
CA GLN A 273 36.40 -1.61 -15.47
C GLN A 273 36.80 -2.67 -14.45
N GLU A 274 36.79 -2.32 -13.16
CA GLU A 274 37.20 -3.24 -12.09
C GLU A 274 36.25 -3.16 -10.91
N ILE A 275 36.10 -4.27 -10.19
CA ILE A 275 35.33 -4.33 -8.94
C ILE A 275 36.32 -4.19 -7.78
N GLY A 276 36.05 -3.23 -6.88
CA GLY A 276 36.83 -3.06 -5.65
C GLY A 276 36.50 -4.12 -4.58
N ASP A 277 36.99 -3.90 -3.36
CA ASP A 277 36.71 -4.74 -2.19
C ASP A 277 35.31 -4.48 -1.64
N VAL A 278 34.31 -4.98 -2.35
CA VAL A 278 32.89 -4.81 -2.02
C VAL A 278 32.26 -6.04 -1.35
N VAL A 279 33.08 -7.07 -1.10
CA VAL A 279 32.69 -8.31 -0.40
C VAL A 279 33.83 -8.70 0.55
N ASP A 280 33.49 -8.99 1.80
CA ASP A 280 34.45 -9.45 2.80
C ASP A 280 34.83 -10.94 2.62
N GLU A 281 35.74 -11.41 3.44
CA GLU A 281 36.22 -12.81 3.46
C GLU A 281 35.11 -13.83 3.78
N HIS A 282 34.01 -13.37 4.41
CA HIS A 282 32.86 -14.18 4.74
C HIS A 282 31.75 -14.11 3.65
N GLY A 283 31.99 -13.41 2.54
CA GLY A 283 31.04 -13.26 1.46
C GLY A 283 29.91 -12.30 1.76
N GLN A 284 30.08 -11.38 2.71
CA GLN A 284 29.13 -10.32 3.00
C GLN A 284 29.41 -9.09 2.13
N ILE A 285 28.36 -8.50 1.56
CA ILE A 285 28.49 -7.25 0.80
C ILE A 285 28.81 -6.11 1.77
N VAL A 286 29.88 -5.39 1.50
CA VAL A 286 30.30 -4.22 2.28
C VAL A 286 29.73 -2.97 1.64
N LEU A 287 28.78 -2.32 2.32
CA LEU A 287 28.22 -1.03 1.92
C LEU A 287 28.97 0.10 2.64
N PRO A 288 29.24 1.23 1.98
CA PRO A 288 29.56 2.45 2.71
C PRO A 288 28.44 2.77 3.71
N TYR A 289 28.80 3.21 4.91
CA TYR A 289 27.85 3.40 6.03
C TYR A 289 27.10 2.11 6.46
N GLY A 290 27.49 0.92 6.00
CA GLY A 290 26.82 -0.34 6.33
C GLY A 290 27.05 -0.76 7.78
N ILE A 291 25.98 -1.11 8.47
CA ILE A 291 25.98 -1.68 9.84
C ILE A 291 25.60 -3.16 9.79
N VAL A 292 24.61 -3.51 9.00
CA VAL A 292 24.20 -4.89 8.73
C VAL A 292 24.27 -5.13 7.22
N ALA A 293 25.01 -6.16 6.82
CA ALA A 293 25.22 -6.50 5.41
C ALA A 293 23.92 -6.95 4.72
N PRO A 294 23.75 -6.66 3.41
CA PRO A 294 22.61 -7.11 2.63
C PRO A 294 22.42 -8.63 2.66
N SER A 295 21.28 -9.07 3.14
CA SER A 295 20.88 -10.47 3.24
C SER A 295 19.44 -10.68 2.75
N ILE A 296 19.09 -11.95 2.51
CA ILE A 296 17.72 -12.33 2.12
C ILE A 296 16.73 -12.06 3.25
N SER A 297 15.57 -11.51 2.91
CA SER A 297 14.42 -11.34 3.81
C SER A 297 13.19 -12.04 3.25
N LEU A 298 12.52 -12.87 4.09
CA LEU A 298 11.32 -13.64 3.74
C LEU A 298 10.15 -13.36 4.68
N TRP A 299 10.36 -12.52 5.71
CA TRP A 299 9.43 -12.29 6.79
C TRP A 299 9.20 -10.80 7.02
N ARG A 300 8.03 -10.43 7.54
CA ARG A 300 7.67 -9.09 8.01
C ARG A 300 7.09 -9.15 9.41
N ALA A 301 7.08 -8.04 10.13
CA ALA A 301 6.28 -7.92 11.34
C ALA A 301 4.80 -8.16 10.99
N PRO A 302 4.17 -9.22 11.53
CA PRO A 302 2.80 -9.56 11.13
C PRO A 302 1.82 -8.42 11.37
N THR A 303 0.99 -8.11 10.36
CA THR A 303 -0.15 -7.22 10.52
C THR A 303 -1.26 -7.88 11.35
N ASP A 304 -2.24 -7.11 11.81
CA ASP A 304 -3.40 -7.70 12.47
C ASP A 304 -4.13 -8.71 11.56
N ASN A 305 -4.18 -8.44 10.26
CA ASN A 305 -4.72 -9.38 9.28
C ASN A 305 -3.91 -10.68 9.21
N ASP A 306 -2.58 -10.59 9.27
CA ASP A 306 -1.71 -11.78 9.26
C ASP A 306 -1.88 -12.61 10.53
N ARG A 307 -2.06 -11.97 11.70
CA ARG A 307 -2.24 -12.63 13.00
C ARG A 307 -3.61 -13.31 13.09
N ILE A 308 -4.68 -12.53 12.90
CA ILE A 308 -6.07 -12.99 13.08
C ILE A 308 -6.50 -13.91 11.93
N GLY A 309 -6.06 -13.63 10.70
CA GLY A 309 -6.28 -14.49 9.53
C GLY A 309 -5.42 -15.76 9.51
N HIS A 310 -4.65 -16.05 10.56
CA HIS A 310 -3.77 -17.22 10.70
C HIS A 310 -2.67 -17.35 9.63
N ILE A 311 -2.32 -16.25 8.96
CA ILE A 311 -1.29 -16.22 7.93
C ILE A 311 0.10 -16.25 8.58
N ALA A 312 0.28 -15.48 9.66
CA ALA A 312 1.52 -15.46 10.44
C ALA A 312 1.89 -16.85 10.98
N SER A 313 0.91 -17.65 11.39
CA SER A 313 1.15 -19.02 11.87
C SER A 313 1.78 -19.92 10.81
N LYS A 314 1.52 -19.69 9.51
CA LYS A 314 2.22 -20.41 8.43
C LYS A 314 3.70 -20.03 8.39
N TRP A 315 4.03 -18.73 8.56
CA TRP A 315 5.41 -18.25 8.55
C TRP A 315 6.20 -18.77 9.74
N GLU A 316 5.56 -18.91 10.91
CA GLU A 316 6.11 -19.57 12.09
C GLU A 316 6.41 -21.04 11.81
N GLN A 317 5.47 -21.77 11.20
CA GLN A 317 5.66 -23.17 10.79
C GLN A 317 6.77 -23.33 9.76
N TYR A 318 7.00 -22.34 8.91
CA TYR A 318 8.14 -22.34 7.96
C TYR A 318 9.46 -21.99 8.63
N GLY A 319 9.44 -21.34 9.79
CA GLY A 319 10.62 -20.89 10.52
C GLY A 319 11.39 -19.78 9.80
N VAL A 320 10.71 -18.95 8.97
CA VAL A 320 11.36 -17.93 8.13
C VAL A 320 11.66 -16.62 8.84
N ARG A 321 11.19 -16.44 10.09
CA ARG A 321 11.57 -15.31 10.94
C ARG A 321 13.08 -15.32 11.21
N GLU A 322 13.64 -16.50 11.40
CA GLU A 322 15.06 -16.70 11.71
C GLU A 322 15.73 -17.56 10.64
N LEU A 323 16.65 -16.95 9.93
CA LEU A 323 17.45 -17.59 8.90
C LEU A 323 18.91 -17.68 9.33
N SER A 324 19.46 -18.90 9.32
CA SER A 324 20.88 -19.15 9.57
C SER A 324 21.61 -19.44 8.27
N ARG A 325 22.71 -18.76 8.02
CA ARG A 325 23.58 -19.05 6.88
C ARG A 325 24.47 -20.23 7.22
N THR A 326 24.29 -21.35 6.53
CA THR A 326 25.01 -22.62 6.80
C THR A 326 26.19 -22.84 5.87
N ASP A 327 26.24 -22.20 4.70
CA ASP A 327 27.32 -22.32 3.72
C ASP A 327 27.43 -21.05 2.86
N CYS A 328 28.61 -20.74 2.39
CA CYS A 328 28.92 -19.62 1.53
C CYS A 328 30.00 -19.98 0.51
N LEU A 329 29.70 -19.82 -0.77
CA LEU A 329 30.63 -20.01 -1.87
C LEU A 329 30.85 -18.68 -2.60
N ILE A 330 32.11 -18.22 -2.62
CA ILE A 330 32.52 -17.01 -3.33
C ILE A 330 33.24 -17.40 -4.62
N LYS A 331 32.84 -16.82 -5.74
CA LYS A 331 33.56 -16.91 -7.02
C LYS A 331 33.84 -15.50 -7.51
N GLN A 332 35.10 -15.15 -7.66
CA GLN A 332 35.53 -13.82 -8.07
C GLN A 332 36.25 -13.86 -9.42
N THR A 333 35.99 -12.84 -10.22
CA THR A 333 36.72 -12.50 -11.44
C THR A 333 37.08 -11.01 -11.37
N PRO A 334 37.95 -10.47 -12.24
CA PRO A 334 38.26 -9.04 -12.26
C PRO A 334 37.00 -8.15 -12.48
N PHE A 335 35.92 -8.70 -13.04
CA PHE A 335 34.74 -7.94 -13.47
C PHE A 335 33.47 -8.28 -12.69
N SER A 336 33.51 -9.25 -11.79
CA SER A 336 32.33 -9.67 -11.02
C SER A 336 32.69 -10.53 -9.83
N ILE A 337 31.86 -10.44 -8.79
CA ILE A 337 31.89 -11.37 -7.66
C ILE A 337 30.52 -12.06 -7.61
N LYS A 338 30.52 -13.37 -7.47
CA LYS A 338 29.32 -14.16 -7.26
C LYS A 338 29.38 -14.85 -5.91
N VAL A 339 28.45 -14.49 -5.03
CA VAL A 339 28.27 -15.11 -3.72
C VAL A 339 27.05 -16.01 -3.79
N THR A 340 27.20 -17.26 -3.35
CA THR A 340 26.09 -18.21 -3.23
C THR A 340 26.00 -18.65 -1.78
N ASN A 341 24.95 -18.21 -1.11
CA ASN A 341 24.66 -18.55 0.28
C ASN A 341 23.68 -19.71 0.35
N THR A 342 23.90 -20.64 1.25
CA THR A 342 22.89 -21.61 1.68
C THR A 342 22.32 -21.14 3.00
N TRP A 343 21.01 -20.91 3.01
CA TRP A 343 20.27 -20.51 4.19
C TRP A 343 19.44 -21.68 4.70
N GLN A 344 19.25 -21.72 5.99
CA GLN A 344 18.40 -22.70 6.68
C GLN A 344 17.43 -21.96 7.60
N THR A 345 16.16 -22.33 7.57
CA THR A 345 15.14 -21.85 8.51
C THR A 345 15.29 -22.54 9.86
N SER A 346 14.69 -21.99 10.92
CA SER A 346 14.66 -22.62 12.26
C SER A 346 14.02 -24.02 12.25
N THR A 347 13.21 -24.34 11.25
CA THR A 347 12.59 -25.67 11.05
C THR A 347 13.43 -26.64 10.18
N GLY A 348 14.64 -26.22 9.78
CA GLY A 348 15.61 -27.07 9.07
C GLY A 348 15.45 -27.10 7.54
N VAL A 349 14.58 -26.32 6.94
CA VAL A 349 14.44 -26.24 5.47
C VAL A 349 15.55 -25.36 4.89
N SER A 350 16.32 -25.93 3.97
CA SER A 350 17.44 -25.21 3.34
C SER A 350 17.11 -24.74 1.93
N PHE A 351 17.63 -23.57 1.54
CA PHE A 351 17.51 -23.00 0.21
C PHE A 351 18.73 -22.15 -0.15
N LYS A 352 18.94 -21.94 -1.46
CA LYS A 352 20.07 -21.15 -1.96
C LYS A 352 19.65 -19.75 -2.38
N HIS A 353 20.44 -18.77 -1.99
CA HIS A 353 20.36 -17.38 -2.40
C HIS A 353 21.68 -16.99 -3.06
N THR A 354 21.61 -16.37 -4.24
CA THR A 354 22.78 -15.97 -5.02
C THR A 354 22.77 -14.46 -5.21
N GLN A 355 23.92 -13.83 -4.99
CA GLN A 355 24.19 -12.41 -5.23
C GLN A 355 25.31 -12.31 -6.27
N SER A 356 25.04 -11.69 -7.41
CA SER A 356 26.02 -11.43 -8.46
C SER A 356 26.30 -9.93 -8.52
N ILE A 357 27.51 -9.54 -8.18
CA ILE A 357 27.93 -8.16 -8.00
C ILE A 357 28.80 -7.76 -9.18
N THR A 358 28.50 -6.63 -9.79
CA THR A 358 29.21 -6.07 -10.93
C THR A 358 29.52 -4.59 -10.72
N PRO A 359 30.70 -4.09 -11.13
CA PRO A 359 31.08 -2.71 -10.93
C PRO A 359 30.30 -1.77 -11.84
N VAL A 360 29.90 -0.61 -11.27
CA VAL A 360 29.40 0.54 -12.02
C VAL A 360 30.17 1.79 -11.61
N VAL A 361 30.10 2.84 -12.40
CA VAL A 361 30.75 4.11 -12.05
C VAL A 361 30.17 4.65 -10.75
N GLY A 362 31.02 4.84 -9.74
CA GLY A 362 30.66 5.33 -8.41
C GLY A 362 30.06 4.31 -7.45
N GLY A 363 30.09 2.99 -7.80
CA GLY A 363 29.57 1.95 -6.94
C GLY A 363 29.47 0.57 -7.61
N PHE A 364 28.43 -0.17 -7.30
CA PHE A 364 28.21 -1.51 -7.85
C PHE A 364 26.72 -1.86 -7.97
N SER A 365 26.43 -2.82 -8.84
CA SER A 365 25.10 -3.43 -9.01
C SER A 365 25.10 -4.83 -8.43
N VAL A 366 24.00 -5.18 -7.75
CA VAL A 366 23.78 -6.52 -7.17
C VAL A 366 22.55 -7.13 -7.81
N LYS A 367 22.76 -8.21 -8.54
CA LYS A 367 21.67 -9.04 -9.05
C LYS A 367 21.49 -10.24 -8.15
N GLU A 368 20.31 -10.37 -7.59
CA GLU A 368 19.96 -11.42 -6.64
C GLU A 368 19.00 -12.45 -7.23
N SER A 369 19.09 -13.67 -6.73
CA SER A 369 18.20 -14.76 -7.12
C SER A 369 18.02 -15.75 -5.99
N VAL A 370 16.79 -16.14 -5.73
CA VAL A 370 16.42 -17.18 -4.77
C VAL A 370 15.37 -18.10 -5.39
N THR A 371 15.45 -19.39 -5.10
CA THR A 371 14.38 -20.33 -5.40
C THR A 371 13.63 -20.64 -4.12
N ILE A 372 12.40 -20.11 -4.01
CA ILE A 372 11.53 -20.36 -2.87
C ILE A 372 11.04 -21.81 -2.92
N PRO A 373 11.34 -22.62 -1.88
CA PRO A 373 10.91 -24.02 -1.80
C PRO A 373 9.39 -24.17 -1.91
N LYS A 374 8.94 -25.27 -2.52
CA LYS A 374 7.49 -25.55 -2.64
C LYS A 374 6.76 -25.63 -1.32
N ALA A 375 7.47 -25.93 -0.23
CA ALA A 375 6.93 -25.93 1.13
C ALA A 375 6.52 -24.53 1.63
N PHE A 376 7.05 -23.46 1.05
CA PHE A 376 6.82 -22.08 1.48
C PHE A 376 5.84 -21.38 0.55
N SER A 377 4.58 -21.76 0.60
CA SER A 377 3.52 -21.01 -0.07
C SER A 377 3.14 -19.79 0.75
N ASP A 378 2.88 -18.65 0.09
CA ASP A 378 2.33 -17.45 0.75
C ASP A 378 3.28 -16.83 1.81
N LEU A 379 4.48 -16.48 1.39
CA LEU A 379 5.45 -15.75 2.23
C LEU A 379 5.04 -14.28 2.43
N ALA A 380 5.62 -13.63 3.44
CA ALA A 380 5.42 -12.22 3.72
C ALA A 380 6.07 -11.32 2.68
N ARG A 381 7.33 -11.59 2.37
CA ARG A 381 8.15 -10.88 1.37
C ARG A 381 9.21 -11.77 0.75
N VAL A 382 9.78 -11.32 -0.34
CA VAL A 382 11.03 -11.85 -0.91
C VAL A 382 11.85 -10.64 -1.36
N GLY A 383 12.98 -10.41 -0.69
CA GLY A 383 13.80 -9.23 -0.94
C GLY A 383 15.11 -9.23 -0.17
N THR A 384 15.69 -8.06 -0.10
CA THR A 384 16.97 -7.79 0.59
C THR A 384 16.71 -6.90 1.80
N LEU A 385 17.28 -7.27 2.95
CA LEU A 385 17.33 -6.48 4.19
C LEU A 385 18.78 -6.09 4.48
N PHE A 386 19.00 -4.83 4.88
CA PHE A 386 20.26 -4.34 5.42
C PHE A 386 20.03 -3.13 6.34
N GLU A 387 21.05 -2.78 7.13
CA GLU A 387 21.01 -1.59 7.98
C GLU A 387 22.17 -0.65 7.64
N LEU A 388 21.86 0.64 7.59
CA LEU A 388 22.83 1.71 7.40
C LEU A 388 22.92 2.57 8.65
N ASP A 389 24.06 3.25 8.82
CA ASP A 389 24.31 4.16 9.93
C ASP A 389 23.23 5.24 10.00
N GLY A 390 22.73 5.50 11.21
CA GLY A 390 21.65 6.45 11.45
C GLY A 390 22.00 7.92 11.18
N SER A 391 23.26 8.23 10.87
CA SER A 391 23.61 9.56 10.35
C SER A 391 22.99 9.83 8.98
N LEU A 392 22.64 8.78 8.22
CA LEU A 392 21.89 8.86 6.97
C LEU A 392 20.39 8.98 7.25
N SER A 393 19.97 10.11 7.80
CA SER A 393 18.61 10.36 8.27
C SER A 393 17.66 10.97 7.25
N GLU A 394 18.19 11.58 6.19
CA GLU A 394 17.41 12.25 5.14
C GLU A 394 17.08 11.27 4.03
N LEU A 395 15.80 11.19 3.66
CA LEU A 395 15.29 10.30 2.63
C LEU A 395 14.69 11.08 1.46
N LEU A 396 15.17 10.80 0.25
CA LEU A 396 14.53 11.21 -1.00
C LEU A 396 14.22 9.97 -1.81
N TYR A 397 12.98 9.76 -2.24
CA TYR A 397 12.64 8.62 -3.09
C TYR A 397 11.76 9.01 -4.28
N PHE A 398 11.84 8.22 -5.36
CA PHE A 398 11.00 8.32 -6.53
C PHE A 398 10.18 7.03 -6.67
N GLY A 399 8.92 7.12 -6.31
CA GLY A 399 8.01 5.98 -6.22
C GLY A 399 6.58 6.42 -5.95
N THR A 400 5.74 5.48 -5.51
CA THR A 400 4.38 5.77 -5.06
C THR A 400 4.39 6.38 -3.66
N GLY A 401 3.67 7.46 -3.46
CA GLY A 401 3.59 8.17 -2.17
C GLY A 401 2.53 9.27 -2.19
N SER A 402 2.59 10.16 -1.20
CA SER A 402 3.50 10.33 -0.03
C SER A 402 3.25 9.34 1.13
N HIS A 403 2.09 8.69 1.20
CA HIS A 403 1.69 7.70 2.21
C HIS A 403 2.23 6.31 1.86
N GLU A 404 2.31 5.44 2.86
CA GLU A 404 2.71 4.06 2.65
C GLU A 404 1.75 3.34 1.69
N SER A 405 2.29 2.41 0.94
CA SER A 405 1.55 1.64 -0.06
C SER A 405 2.07 0.21 -0.14
N TYR A 406 1.17 -0.72 -0.46
CA TYR A 406 1.44 -2.15 -0.60
C TYR A 406 0.86 -2.67 -1.92
N PRO A 407 1.19 -3.88 -2.38
CA PRO A 407 0.75 -4.37 -3.69
C PRO A 407 -0.76 -4.29 -3.93
N ASP A 408 -1.57 -4.48 -2.89
CA ASP A 408 -3.05 -4.44 -2.92
C ASP A 408 -3.65 -3.14 -2.37
N ARG A 409 -2.80 -2.17 -2.00
CA ARG A 409 -3.16 -0.81 -1.58
C ARG A 409 -2.12 0.17 -2.12
N LYS A 410 -2.19 0.48 -3.40
CA LYS A 410 -1.12 1.17 -4.15
C LYS A 410 -1.57 2.39 -4.94
N ILE A 411 -2.80 2.87 -4.75
CA ILE A 411 -3.23 4.09 -5.42
C ILE A 411 -2.57 5.29 -4.77
N GLY A 412 -1.50 5.74 -5.40
CA GLY A 412 -0.72 6.91 -5.04
C GLY A 412 -0.06 7.51 -6.27
N ARG A 413 0.42 8.73 -6.16
CA ARG A 413 1.15 9.38 -7.26
C ARG A 413 2.58 8.89 -7.31
N ILE A 414 3.06 8.65 -8.50
CA ILE A 414 4.49 8.44 -8.73
C ILE A 414 5.15 9.81 -8.84
N ALA A 415 5.96 10.15 -7.83
CA ALA A 415 6.64 11.43 -7.74
C ALA A 415 7.92 11.31 -6.91
N ARG A 416 8.68 12.39 -6.80
CA ARG A 416 9.76 12.52 -5.81
C ARG A 416 9.18 12.99 -4.49
N TYR A 417 9.59 12.33 -3.42
CA TYR A 417 9.18 12.64 -2.06
C TYR A 417 10.40 12.84 -1.18
N VAL A 418 10.46 13.98 -0.50
CA VAL A 418 11.45 14.29 0.52
C VAL A 418 10.87 13.96 1.87
N SER A 419 11.60 13.25 2.69
CA SER A 419 11.18 12.80 4.02
C SER A 419 12.42 12.57 4.89
N THR A 420 12.21 12.00 6.08
CA THR A 420 13.28 11.49 6.93
C THR A 420 13.02 10.02 7.24
N VAL A 421 14.05 9.27 7.63
CA VAL A 421 13.90 7.88 8.08
C VAL A 421 12.90 7.79 9.24
N ALA A 422 13.00 8.70 10.21
CA ALA A 422 12.09 8.74 11.36
C ALA A 422 10.61 8.94 10.95
N ALA A 423 10.34 9.78 9.95
CA ALA A 423 8.99 10.08 9.49
C ALA A 423 8.34 8.93 8.69
N GLN A 424 9.07 7.86 8.41
CA GLN A 424 8.53 6.67 7.74
C GLN A 424 7.84 5.71 8.72
N TYR A 425 8.05 5.86 10.01
CA TYR A 425 7.33 5.08 11.02
C TYR A 425 5.86 5.49 11.09
N ILE A 426 4.97 4.52 10.98
CA ILE A 426 3.53 4.71 11.16
C ILE A 426 3.14 4.10 12.51
N PRO A 427 2.67 4.89 13.49
CA PRO A 427 2.41 4.43 14.84
C PRO A 427 1.05 3.71 14.95
N TYR A 428 0.92 2.57 14.29
CA TYR A 428 -0.24 1.71 14.51
C TYR A 428 -0.35 1.36 16.00
N VAL A 429 -1.55 1.44 16.57
CA VAL A 429 -1.77 1.23 18.04
C VAL A 429 -1.14 -0.07 18.51
N ARG A 430 -1.29 -1.14 17.75
CA ARG A 430 -0.48 -2.35 17.88
C ARG A 430 0.58 -2.36 16.77
N PRO A 431 1.88 -2.32 17.12
CA PRO A 431 2.96 -2.29 16.14
C PRO A 431 2.95 -3.48 15.19
N GLN A 432 3.25 -3.21 13.94
CA GLN A 432 3.19 -4.17 12.84
C GLN A 432 3.95 -3.63 11.63
N GLU A 433 4.05 -4.40 10.53
CA GLU A 433 4.60 -3.95 9.27
C GLU A 433 4.10 -2.55 8.90
N ASN A 434 5.01 -1.64 8.55
CA ASN A 434 4.68 -0.27 8.17
C ASN A 434 5.77 0.37 7.30
N GLY A 435 5.51 1.58 6.79
CA GLY A 435 6.48 2.42 6.08
C GLY A 435 6.85 1.93 4.68
N GLY A 436 6.12 0.97 4.11
CA GLY A 436 6.37 0.47 2.77
C GLY A 436 5.92 1.43 1.65
N HIS A 437 6.71 1.54 0.58
CA HIS A 437 6.37 2.29 -0.64
C HIS A 437 6.44 1.40 -1.86
N ALA A 438 5.32 1.30 -2.58
CA ALA A 438 5.25 0.52 -3.81
C ALA A 438 5.90 1.24 -4.99
N ALA A 439 6.36 0.46 -5.96
CA ALA A 439 6.84 0.96 -7.24
C ALA A 439 7.94 2.02 -7.11
N VAL A 440 8.86 1.86 -6.15
CA VAL A 440 10.03 2.73 -6.01
C VAL A 440 11.04 2.39 -7.11
N ARG A 441 11.51 3.44 -7.82
CA ARG A 441 12.53 3.36 -8.87
C ARG A 441 13.92 3.53 -8.30
N TRP A 442 14.05 4.46 -7.36
CA TRP A 442 15.28 4.75 -6.63
C TRP A 442 14.96 5.51 -5.34
N PHE A 443 15.88 5.43 -4.41
CA PHE A 443 15.90 6.29 -3.21
C PHE A 443 17.34 6.71 -2.88
N GLU A 444 17.45 7.81 -2.16
CA GLU A 444 18.69 8.38 -1.65
C GLU A 444 18.56 8.51 -0.14
N LEU A 445 19.61 8.12 0.55
CA LEU A 445 19.79 8.35 1.98
C LEU A 445 21.03 9.19 2.17
N THR A 446 20.86 10.36 2.81
CA THR A 446 21.93 11.31 3.03
C THR A 446 22.02 11.76 4.48
N ASN A 447 23.22 12.19 4.89
CA ASN A 447 23.43 12.91 6.13
C ASN A 447 23.12 14.41 5.96
N SER A 448 23.25 15.18 7.04
CA SER A 448 23.02 16.63 7.03
C SER A 448 24.00 17.43 6.17
N ALA A 449 25.13 16.85 5.79
CA ALA A 449 26.11 17.45 4.87
C ALA A 449 25.78 17.18 3.39
N GLY A 450 24.84 16.28 3.13
CA GLY A 450 24.45 15.85 1.79
C GLY A 450 25.23 14.66 1.26
N ASP A 451 26.17 14.10 2.03
CA ASP A 451 26.88 12.88 1.66
C ASP A 451 25.98 11.66 1.92
N GLY A 452 26.06 10.66 1.06
CA GLY A 452 25.23 9.47 1.24
C GLY A 452 25.25 8.48 0.10
N LEU A 453 24.17 7.72 -0.02
CA LEU A 453 24.02 6.63 -0.96
C LEU A 453 22.73 6.77 -1.76
N ARG A 454 22.83 6.47 -3.05
CA ARG A 454 21.68 6.29 -3.93
C ARG A 454 21.54 4.81 -4.28
N PHE A 455 20.32 4.31 -4.07
CA PHE A 455 19.90 2.96 -4.48
C PHE A 455 18.92 3.06 -5.65
N ALA A 456 19.21 2.37 -6.75
CA ALA A 456 18.35 2.35 -7.93
C ALA A 456 17.97 0.92 -8.30
N MET A 457 16.70 0.65 -8.48
CA MET A 457 16.17 -0.66 -8.84
C MET A 457 16.07 -0.81 -10.35
N SER A 458 16.46 -1.98 -10.88
CA SER A 458 16.33 -2.27 -12.33
C SER A 458 14.86 -2.37 -12.79
N LYS A 459 13.97 -2.72 -11.85
CA LYS A 459 12.50 -2.68 -11.99
C LYS A 459 11.93 -2.05 -10.73
N PRO A 460 10.82 -1.30 -10.82
CA PRO A 460 10.18 -0.75 -9.64
C PRO A 460 9.92 -1.82 -8.58
N ALA A 461 10.31 -1.56 -7.34
CA ALA A 461 10.26 -2.49 -6.22
C ALA A 461 9.37 -1.96 -5.07
N GLN A 462 9.00 -2.82 -4.15
CA GLN A 462 8.52 -2.42 -2.84
C GLN A 462 9.74 -2.07 -1.99
N VAL A 463 9.76 -0.89 -1.37
CA VAL A 463 10.88 -0.44 -0.53
C VAL A 463 10.33 0.11 0.78
N SER A 464 10.98 -0.20 1.88
CA SER A 464 10.80 0.51 3.14
C SER A 464 12.15 0.95 3.70
N VAL A 465 12.16 2.13 4.33
CA VAL A 465 13.33 2.70 5.01
C VAL A 465 12.85 3.27 6.33
N THR A 466 12.99 2.54 7.42
CA THR A 466 12.39 2.89 8.72
C THR A 466 13.43 2.86 9.83
N PRO A 467 13.17 3.48 11.00
CA PRO A 467 14.03 3.38 12.17
C PRO A 467 13.74 2.13 13.01
N ASN A 468 13.01 1.15 12.51
CA ASN A 468 12.52 0.01 13.27
C ASN A 468 12.87 -1.30 12.58
N ARG A 469 13.28 -2.29 13.36
CA ARG A 469 13.43 -3.67 12.90
C ARG A 469 12.09 -4.39 12.95
N ASP A 470 11.85 -5.30 12.01
CA ASP A 470 10.63 -6.13 12.01
C ASP A 470 10.41 -6.88 13.33
N ALA A 471 11.50 -7.34 13.98
CA ALA A 471 11.42 -8.04 15.26
C ALA A 471 10.91 -7.13 16.38
N ASP A 472 11.41 -5.89 16.46
CA ASP A 472 11.00 -4.91 17.49
C ASP A 472 9.51 -4.54 17.33
N LEU A 473 9.03 -4.42 16.09
CA LEU A 473 7.61 -4.18 15.79
C LEU A 473 6.74 -5.39 16.15
N ALA A 474 7.21 -6.61 15.87
CA ALA A 474 6.44 -7.82 16.09
C ALA A 474 6.29 -8.18 17.58
N ASP A 475 7.29 -7.86 18.38
CA ASP A 475 7.37 -8.20 19.81
C ASP A 475 6.68 -7.13 20.69
N ALA A 476 6.45 -5.91 20.17
CA ALA A 476 5.71 -4.86 20.87
C ALA A 476 4.19 -5.07 20.80
N THR A 477 3.49 -4.70 21.87
CA THR A 477 2.03 -4.73 21.96
C THR A 477 1.42 -3.33 21.82
N HIS A 478 2.17 -2.28 22.17
CA HIS A 478 1.78 -0.88 22.03
C HIS A 478 2.88 -0.08 21.36
N ASP A 479 2.52 0.98 20.66
CA ASP A 479 3.45 1.85 19.94
C ASP A 479 4.54 2.47 20.83
N VAL A 480 4.21 2.81 22.07
CA VAL A 480 5.16 3.36 23.07
C VAL A 480 6.26 2.39 23.51
N GLU A 481 6.07 1.09 23.25
CA GLU A 481 7.07 0.04 23.54
C GLU A 481 8.11 -0.07 22.44
N VAL A 482 7.82 0.44 21.23
CA VAL A 482 8.72 0.37 20.08
C VAL A 482 9.87 1.35 20.26
N LYS A 483 11.07 0.80 20.39
CA LYS A 483 12.29 1.61 20.43
C LYS A 483 12.85 1.72 19.03
N ALA A 484 12.92 2.94 18.51
CA ALA A 484 13.63 3.18 17.27
C ALA A 484 15.09 2.72 17.43
N CYS A 485 15.58 1.94 16.46
CA CYS A 485 17.00 1.64 16.40
C CYS A 485 17.76 2.88 15.92
N ARG A 486 19.10 2.90 16.15
CA ARG A 486 19.93 4.03 15.71
C ARG A 486 20.22 4.00 14.20
N ASN A 487 19.86 2.92 13.53
CA ASN A 487 20.17 2.65 12.14
C ASN A 487 18.97 2.92 11.24
N ALA A 488 19.21 3.16 9.96
CA ALA A 488 18.18 3.09 8.93
C ALA A 488 18.04 1.62 8.50
N VAL A 489 16.90 1.02 8.78
CA VAL A 489 16.55 -0.35 8.36
C VAL A 489 15.93 -0.28 6.97
N VAL A 490 16.54 -0.97 6.01
CA VAL A 490 16.18 -0.88 4.59
C VAL A 490 15.73 -2.24 4.07
N HIS A 491 14.56 -2.28 3.46
CA HIS A 491 14.09 -3.42 2.66
C HIS A 491 13.95 -3.03 1.19
N ILE A 492 14.40 -3.90 0.29
CA ILE A 492 14.19 -3.83 -1.15
C ILE A 492 13.56 -5.15 -1.59
N ASP A 493 12.24 -5.17 -1.78
CA ASP A 493 11.48 -6.39 -2.05
C ASP A 493 11.10 -6.51 -3.52
N THR A 494 11.44 -7.64 -4.13
CA THR A 494 10.95 -8.01 -5.46
C THR A 494 9.52 -8.52 -5.43
N ALA A 495 9.12 -9.09 -4.30
CA ALA A 495 7.75 -9.50 -4.02
C ALA A 495 7.40 -9.19 -2.56
N HIS A 496 6.24 -8.64 -2.36
CA HIS A 496 5.66 -8.37 -1.06
C HIS A 496 4.18 -8.80 -1.07
N ARG A 497 3.75 -9.48 -0.01
CA ARG A 497 2.35 -9.89 0.14
C ARG A 497 1.46 -8.68 0.36
N GLY A 498 0.26 -8.71 -0.18
CA GLY A 498 -0.77 -7.74 0.15
C GLY A 498 -1.10 -7.73 1.65
N VAL A 499 -1.69 -6.63 2.13
CA VAL A 499 -2.09 -6.49 3.54
C VAL A 499 -3.49 -7.04 3.81
N GLY A 500 -4.36 -7.11 2.80
CA GLY A 500 -5.70 -7.71 2.90
C GLY A 500 -6.61 -7.05 3.91
N THR A 501 -7.62 -7.83 4.38
CA THR A 501 -8.60 -7.45 5.42
C THR A 501 -8.98 -8.65 6.30
N ALA A 502 -8.09 -9.64 6.42
CA ALA A 502 -8.37 -10.97 7.00
C ALA A 502 -8.61 -10.97 8.51
N SER A 503 -8.54 -9.84 9.20
CA SER A 503 -8.96 -9.72 10.59
C SER A 503 -10.47 -9.91 10.79
N CYS A 504 -11.28 -9.56 9.78
CA CYS A 504 -12.73 -9.79 9.78
C CYS A 504 -13.30 -10.05 8.38
N GLY A 505 -12.61 -9.59 7.34
CA GLY A 505 -13.00 -9.70 5.93
C GLY A 505 -12.26 -10.80 5.17
N PRO A 506 -12.38 -10.82 3.84
CA PRO A 506 -11.59 -11.68 2.98
C PRO A 506 -10.10 -11.35 3.06
N ASP A 507 -9.27 -12.36 2.86
CA ASP A 507 -7.85 -12.15 2.63
C ASP A 507 -7.58 -11.38 1.32
N THR A 508 -6.32 -10.98 1.11
CA THR A 508 -5.91 -10.37 -0.16
C THR A 508 -6.15 -11.30 -1.35
N LEU A 509 -6.26 -10.74 -2.54
CA LEU A 509 -6.49 -11.53 -3.75
C LEU A 509 -5.27 -12.39 -4.11
N ASP A 510 -5.50 -13.54 -4.73
CA ASP A 510 -4.45 -14.49 -5.17
C ASP A 510 -3.30 -13.86 -5.96
N LYS A 511 -3.56 -12.80 -6.70
CA LYS A 511 -2.53 -12.05 -7.46
C LYS A 511 -1.55 -11.29 -6.57
N TYR A 512 -1.88 -11.09 -5.31
CA TYR A 512 -1.07 -10.41 -4.29
C TYR A 512 -0.46 -11.36 -3.26
N ILE A 513 -0.64 -12.66 -3.46
CA ILE A 513 -0.01 -13.72 -2.69
C ILE A 513 1.32 -14.10 -3.36
N ILE A 514 2.39 -14.21 -2.57
CA ILE A 514 3.70 -14.58 -3.09
C ILE A 514 3.71 -16.07 -3.48
N LYS A 515 4.04 -16.33 -4.74
CA LYS A 515 4.12 -17.69 -5.26
C LYS A 515 5.51 -18.29 -5.03
N THR A 516 5.57 -19.62 -4.92
CA THR A 516 6.82 -20.39 -4.90
C THR A 516 7.55 -20.29 -6.24
N GLY A 517 8.84 -20.66 -6.28
CA GLY A 517 9.64 -20.65 -7.50
C GLY A 517 10.79 -19.65 -7.46
N VAL A 518 11.28 -19.28 -8.62
CA VAL A 518 12.45 -18.41 -8.75
C VAL A 518 12.03 -16.95 -8.71
N HIS A 519 12.63 -16.22 -7.77
CA HIS A 519 12.54 -14.76 -7.67
C HIS A 519 13.90 -14.15 -8.00
N THR A 520 13.90 -13.09 -8.81
CA THR A 520 15.10 -12.36 -9.21
C THR A 520 14.87 -10.86 -9.16
N TRP A 521 15.84 -10.12 -8.63
CA TRP A 521 15.82 -8.66 -8.59
C TRP A 521 17.23 -8.11 -8.76
N GLU A 522 17.32 -6.84 -9.00
CA GLU A 522 18.60 -6.17 -9.17
C GLU A 522 18.48 -4.73 -8.68
N TRP A 523 19.44 -4.34 -7.87
CA TRP A 523 19.60 -2.98 -7.36
C TRP A 523 21.04 -2.52 -7.53
N THR A 524 21.21 -1.23 -7.63
CA THR A 524 22.52 -0.59 -7.80
C THR A 524 22.71 0.41 -6.66
N VAL A 525 23.88 0.43 -6.04
CA VAL A 525 24.26 1.45 -5.07
C VAL A 525 25.38 2.29 -5.63
N THR A 526 25.28 3.62 -5.44
CA THR A 526 26.32 4.58 -5.79
C THR A 526 26.46 5.62 -4.68
N GLN A 527 27.65 6.16 -4.50
CA GLN A 527 27.88 7.29 -3.60
C GLN A 527 27.34 8.58 -4.22
N ILE A 528 26.83 9.48 -3.36
CA ILE A 528 26.35 10.81 -3.69
C ILE A 528 27.41 11.82 -3.24
#